data_6ce7ab4a8fd4b088fb2d9e9555b868c5
#
_entry.id   6ce7ab4a8fd4b088fb2d9e9555b868c5
#
_cell.length_a   1.000
_cell.length_b   1.000
_cell.length_c   1.000
_cell.angle_alpha   90.00
_cell.angle_beta   90.00
_cell.angle_gamma   90.00
#
_symmetry.space_group_name_H-M   'P 1'
#
loop_
_entity.id
_entity.type
_entity.pdbx_description
1 polymer ?
#
loop_
_entity_poly.entity_id
_entity_poly.type
_entity_poly.pdbx_seq_one_letter_code
_entity_poly.pdbx_strand_id
1 'polypeptide(L)'
;AALMAGISGIDGDDRELSDYFSRAVKCLDAAEYASNQYLTTINFPNATLGNWKFTHYHYRPYEAFIRDDIQVDEDTREIPQVGYFRERFTYPAVEQNGREWMAVKPSEIASMQPVIDVVSGNVLTFGLGLGYFTFMASEKQDVLHVDVVERDEDAIRLFTEHILPQFPNKHKVRVMKSDAYDFMTRMTGDSQDAYDYAFMDLWHDTADGLELYL
;
A
#
# COMPACT_ATOMS: atom_id res chain seq x y z
N ALA A 1 12.72 20.45 10.24
CA ALA A 1 12.62 21.76 9.60
C ALA A 1 13.96 22.52 9.69
N ALA A 2 14.43 22.95 10.87
CA ALA A 2 15.67 23.76 11.02
C ALA A 2 16.93 23.16 10.37
N LEU A 3 17.12 21.84 10.45
CA LEU A 3 18.26 21.16 9.81
C LEU A 3 18.17 21.22 8.28
N MET A 4 16.98 21.03 7.72
CA MET A 4 16.75 21.11 6.26
C MET A 4 16.95 22.54 5.76
N ALA A 5 16.44 23.53 6.48
CA ALA A 5 16.68 24.95 6.18
C ALA A 5 18.19 25.28 6.17
N GLY A 6 18.92 24.81 7.18
CA GLY A 6 20.38 25.03 7.26
C GLY A 6 21.15 24.38 6.11
N ILE A 7 20.79 23.16 5.69
CA ILE A 7 21.42 22.47 4.55
C ILE A 7 21.12 23.17 3.21
N SER A 8 19.91 23.74 3.09
CA SER A 8 19.48 24.46 1.88
C SER A 8 19.94 25.92 1.83
N GLY A 9 20.71 26.40 2.82
CA GLY A 9 21.16 27.79 2.91
C GLY A 9 20.02 28.79 3.13
N ILE A 10 18.90 28.34 3.70
CA ILE A 10 17.70 29.14 3.98
C ILE A 10 17.89 29.80 5.35
N ASP A 11 17.54 31.08 5.43
CA ASP A 11 17.55 31.81 6.70
C ASP A 11 16.56 31.15 7.67
N GLY A 12 17.05 30.75 8.84
CA GLY A 12 16.22 30.11 9.87
C GLY A 12 15.12 31.01 10.45
N ASP A 13 15.20 32.31 10.18
CA ASP A 13 14.20 33.29 10.60
C ASP A 13 13.08 33.50 9.55
N ASP A 14 13.19 32.84 8.36
CA ASP A 14 12.12 32.87 7.35
C ASP A 14 10.93 31.97 7.82
N ARG A 15 9.88 32.66 8.28
CA ARG A 15 8.69 31.99 8.83
C ARG A 15 7.91 31.22 7.74
N GLU A 16 7.85 31.73 6.53
CA GLU A 16 7.12 31.08 5.45
C GLU A 16 7.78 29.76 5.04
N LEU A 17 9.09 29.77 4.88
CA LEU A 17 9.86 28.56 4.58
C LEU A 17 9.86 27.58 5.77
N SER A 18 9.93 28.07 7.00
CA SER A 18 9.83 27.22 8.20
C SER A 18 8.49 26.52 8.26
N ASP A 19 7.38 27.21 7.95
CA ASP A 19 6.04 26.63 7.90
C ASP A 19 5.93 25.60 6.76
N TYR A 20 6.42 25.94 5.57
CA TYR A 20 6.48 25.00 4.43
C TYR A 20 7.20 23.71 4.80
N PHE A 21 8.42 23.78 5.36
CA PHE A 21 9.16 22.59 5.76
C PHE A 21 8.51 21.82 6.89
N SER A 22 7.80 22.47 7.80
CA SER A 22 7.08 21.80 8.88
C SER A 22 5.91 20.96 8.37
N ARG A 23 5.28 21.40 7.27
CA ARG A 23 4.22 20.65 6.57
C ARG A 23 4.80 19.54 5.67
N ALA A 24 5.90 19.83 4.99
CA ALA A 24 6.53 18.92 4.06
C ALA A 24 7.26 17.74 4.74
N VAL A 25 7.92 17.97 5.89
CA VAL A 25 8.79 16.96 6.52
C VAL A 25 8.30 16.61 7.91
N LYS A 26 7.99 15.33 8.15
CA LYS A 26 7.52 14.82 9.45
C LYS A 26 8.40 13.72 10.01
N CYS A 27 8.68 13.81 11.31
CA CYS A 27 9.19 12.69 12.08
C CYS A 27 8.02 11.75 12.40
N LEU A 28 8.08 10.53 11.92
CA LEU A 28 7.07 9.51 12.16
C LEU A 28 7.49 8.62 13.33
N ASP A 29 6.50 8.06 14.02
CA ASP A 29 6.73 7.10 15.09
C ASP A 29 6.80 5.68 14.53
N ALA A 30 7.98 5.05 14.58
CA ALA A 30 8.17 3.70 14.10
C ALA A 30 7.33 2.67 14.88
N ALA A 31 7.06 2.91 16.18
CA ALA A 31 6.26 2.02 17.01
C ALA A 31 4.78 2.08 16.61
N GLU A 32 4.25 3.26 16.24
CA GLU A 32 2.90 3.41 15.71
C GLU A 32 2.71 2.58 14.44
N TYR A 33 3.62 2.72 13.46
CA TYR A 33 3.56 1.92 12.23
C TYR A 33 3.74 0.43 12.49
N ALA A 34 4.66 0.03 13.37
CA ALA A 34 4.87 -1.36 13.74
C ALA A 34 3.66 -1.97 14.47
N SER A 35 2.81 -1.16 15.09
CA SER A 35 1.56 -1.60 15.73
C SER A 35 0.40 -1.80 14.76
N ASN A 36 0.58 -1.53 13.47
CA ASN A 36 -0.43 -1.78 12.44
C ASN A 36 -0.93 -3.24 12.54
N GLN A 37 -2.26 -3.43 12.49
CA GLN A 37 -2.89 -4.74 12.71
C GLN A 37 -2.37 -5.80 11.73
N TYR A 38 -2.15 -5.45 10.48
CA TYR A 38 -1.58 -6.36 9.49
C TYR A 38 -0.16 -6.80 9.87
N LEU A 39 0.72 -5.83 10.22
CA LEU A 39 2.11 -6.10 10.57
C LEU A 39 2.27 -6.90 11.88
N THR A 40 1.33 -6.77 12.80
CA THR A 40 1.32 -7.53 14.05
C THR A 40 0.72 -8.92 13.92
N THR A 41 -0.14 -9.13 12.93
CA THR A 41 -0.83 -10.42 12.71
C THR A 41 -0.07 -11.33 11.75
N ILE A 42 0.52 -10.76 10.68
CA ILE A 42 1.11 -11.54 9.59
C ILE A 42 2.61 -11.72 9.80
N ASN A 43 3.02 -12.96 9.90
CA ASN A 43 4.43 -13.34 9.90
C ASN A 43 4.85 -13.73 8.47
N PHE A 44 5.75 -12.96 7.86
CA PHE A 44 6.24 -13.19 6.52
C PHE A 44 7.43 -14.17 6.52
N PRO A 45 7.27 -15.35 5.93
CA PRO A 45 8.38 -16.28 5.78
C PRO A 45 9.34 -15.80 4.67
N ASN A 46 10.57 -16.27 4.73
CA ASN A 46 11.47 -16.22 3.59
C ASN A 46 11.05 -17.27 2.56
N ALA A 47 10.10 -16.95 1.69
CA ALA A 47 9.56 -17.84 0.69
C ALA A 47 9.79 -17.29 -0.72
N THR A 48 10.10 -18.19 -1.66
CA THR A 48 10.29 -17.87 -3.08
C THR A 48 9.54 -18.91 -3.91
N LEU A 49 8.81 -18.44 -4.91
CA LEU A 49 8.15 -19.28 -5.89
C LEU A 49 8.20 -18.62 -7.27
N GLY A 50 8.74 -19.33 -8.26
CA GLY A 50 8.98 -18.74 -9.56
C GLY A 50 9.89 -17.53 -9.48
N ASN A 51 9.39 -16.40 -9.96
CA ASN A 51 10.07 -15.11 -9.93
C ASN A 51 9.64 -14.20 -8.76
N TRP A 52 8.77 -14.70 -7.88
CA TRP A 52 8.25 -13.98 -6.71
C TRP A 52 9.00 -14.38 -5.44
N LYS A 53 9.24 -13.39 -4.56
CA LYS A 53 9.94 -13.61 -3.30
C LYS A 53 9.43 -12.66 -2.22
N PHE A 54 9.08 -13.20 -1.06
CA PHE A 54 8.88 -12.40 0.15
C PHE A 54 10.21 -11.99 0.74
N THR A 55 10.32 -10.72 1.12
CA THR A 55 11.52 -10.13 1.73
C THR A 55 11.14 -9.07 2.75
N HIS A 56 12.15 -8.49 3.41
CA HIS A 56 11.98 -7.35 4.30
C HIS A 56 12.97 -6.27 3.91
N TYR A 57 12.46 -5.06 3.82
CA TYR A 57 13.28 -3.85 3.70
C TYR A 57 13.23 -3.05 5.00
N HIS A 58 14.03 -2.01 5.06
CA HIS A 58 14.02 -1.14 6.22
C HIS A 58 14.46 0.28 5.86
N TYR A 59 13.90 1.25 6.57
CA TYR A 59 14.44 2.60 6.65
C TYR A 59 15.44 2.66 7.80
N ARG A 60 16.60 3.28 7.52
CA ARG A 60 17.59 3.59 8.56
C ARG A 60 17.12 4.79 9.37
N PRO A 61 17.64 4.97 10.60
CA PRO A 61 17.39 6.19 11.36
C PRO A 61 17.71 7.44 10.53
N TYR A 62 16.78 8.39 10.51
CA TYR A 62 16.86 9.66 9.77
C TYR A 62 16.97 9.55 8.25
N GLU A 63 16.73 8.38 7.67
CA GLU A 63 16.57 8.22 6.23
C GLU A 63 15.26 8.84 5.79
N ALA A 64 15.30 9.75 4.80
CA ALA A 64 14.13 10.40 4.26
C ALA A 64 13.44 9.49 3.23
N PHE A 65 12.11 9.44 3.27
CA PHE A 65 11.29 8.71 2.31
C PHE A 65 9.97 9.47 2.02
N ILE A 66 9.34 9.16 0.90
CA ILE A 66 7.99 9.66 0.61
C ILE A 66 6.99 8.87 1.48
N ARG A 67 6.20 9.59 2.27
CA ARG A 67 5.22 9.01 3.21
C ARG A 67 3.79 9.07 2.73
N ASP A 68 3.49 9.93 1.74
CA ASP A 68 2.15 10.19 1.23
C ASP A 68 2.24 10.95 -0.11
N ASP A 69 1.14 11.10 -0.80
CA ASP A 69 1.04 11.89 -2.03
C ASP A 69 1.34 13.37 -1.78
N ILE A 70 1.79 14.04 -2.85
CA ILE A 70 2.01 15.49 -2.84
C ILE A 70 0.69 16.20 -2.51
N GLN A 71 0.72 17.06 -1.51
CA GLN A 71 -0.40 17.94 -1.19
C GLN A 71 -0.24 19.29 -1.92
N VAL A 72 -1.35 19.90 -2.31
CA VAL A 72 -1.38 21.23 -2.90
C VAL A 72 -2.05 22.18 -1.92
N ASP A 73 -1.40 23.29 -1.57
CA ASP A 73 -1.96 24.28 -0.66
C ASP A 73 -2.90 25.27 -1.38
N GLU A 74 -3.48 26.20 -0.62
CA GLU A 74 -4.42 27.21 -1.13
C GLU A 74 -3.77 28.14 -2.19
N ASP A 75 -2.44 28.33 -2.12
CA ASP A 75 -1.65 29.11 -3.09
C ASP A 75 -1.16 28.28 -4.28
N THR A 76 -1.68 27.07 -4.46
CA THR A 76 -1.28 26.12 -5.52
C THR A 76 0.17 25.63 -5.44
N ARG A 77 0.81 25.75 -4.27
CA ARG A 77 2.16 25.24 -4.07
C ARG A 77 2.12 23.74 -3.73
N GLU A 78 2.95 22.99 -4.38
CA GLU A 78 3.14 21.57 -4.10
C GLU A 78 3.96 21.38 -2.81
N ILE A 79 3.43 20.58 -1.88
CA ILE A 79 4.07 20.26 -0.62
C ILE A 79 4.36 18.75 -0.62
N PRO A 80 5.60 18.35 -0.91
CA PRO A 80 5.98 16.94 -0.89
C PRO A 80 5.84 16.39 0.53
N GLN A 81 5.31 15.19 0.64
CA GLN A 81 5.07 14.55 1.93
C GLN A 81 6.22 13.61 2.28
N VAL A 82 7.26 14.16 2.90
CA VAL A 82 8.46 13.44 3.30
C VAL A 82 8.36 13.00 4.75
N GLY A 83 8.73 11.75 5.02
CA GLY A 83 8.83 11.18 6.36
C GLY A 83 10.25 10.75 6.69
N TYR A 84 10.53 10.59 7.98
CA TYR A 84 11.68 9.87 8.49
C TYR A 84 11.37 9.30 9.87
N PHE A 85 12.06 8.22 10.23
CA PHE A 85 12.01 7.64 11.57
C PHE A 85 13.29 8.00 12.35
N ARG A 86 13.19 8.10 13.67
CA ARG A 86 14.37 8.23 14.54
C ARG A 86 15.08 6.90 14.78
N GLU A 87 14.32 5.81 14.56
CA GLU A 87 14.75 4.44 14.75
C GLU A 87 14.71 3.68 13.42
N ARG A 88 15.30 2.50 13.38
CA ARG A 88 15.16 1.60 12.25
C ARG A 88 13.71 1.09 12.18
N PHE A 89 13.07 1.24 11.05
CA PHE A 89 11.75 0.65 10.77
C PHE A 89 11.89 -0.41 9.68
N THR A 90 11.49 -1.66 10.01
CA THR A 90 11.53 -2.80 9.07
C THR A 90 10.11 -3.13 8.62
N TYR A 91 9.92 -3.36 7.33
CA TYR A 91 8.62 -3.65 6.73
C TYR A 91 8.73 -4.78 5.71
N PRO A 92 7.65 -5.59 5.54
CA PRO A 92 7.61 -6.65 4.55
C PRO A 92 7.45 -6.08 3.15
N ALA A 93 8.02 -6.81 2.19
CA ALA A 93 7.90 -6.53 0.77
C ALA A 93 7.78 -7.84 -0.03
N VAL A 94 7.23 -7.74 -1.23
CA VAL A 94 7.29 -8.79 -2.24
C VAL A 94 8.06 -8.27 -3.45
N GLU A 95 9.01 -9.08 -3.91
CA GLU A 95 9.79 -8.83 -5.11
C GLU A 95 9.27 -9.69 -6.26
N GLN A 96 9.28 -9.12 -7.47
CA GLN A 96 9.15 -9.87 -8.71
C GLN A 96 10.40 -9.65 -9.57
N ASN A 97 11.05 -10.71 -10.01
CA ASN A 97 12.31 -10.65 -10.76
C ASN A 97 13.43 -9.86 -10.03
N GLY A 98 13.47 -9.88 -8.70
CA GLY A 98 14.45 -9.16 -7.88
C GLY A 98 14.19 -7.64 -7.78
N ARG A 99 13.05 -7.15 -8.23
CA ARG A 99 12.59 -5.77 -8.08
C ARG A 99 11.42 -5.73 -7.09
N GLU A 100 11.38 -4.74 -6.17
CA GLU A 100 10.24 -4.51 -5.30
C GLU A 100 8.98 -4.35 -6.16
N TRP A 101 7.97 -5.19 -5.91
CA TRP A 101 6.66 -5.07 -6.53
C TRP A 101 5.71 -4.29 -5.64
N MET A 102 5.67 -4.64 -4.36
CA MET A 102 4.88 -3.98 -3.34
C MET A 102 5.55 -4.12 -1.97
N ALA A 103 5.35 -3.15 -1.10
CA ALA A 103 5.83 -3.17 0.28
C ALA A 103 4.78 -2.55 1.22
N VAL A 104 4.71 -3.02 2.48
CA VAL A 104 3.83 -2.40 3.48
C VAL A 104 4.61 -1.31 4.21
N LYS A 105 4.81 -0.19 3.53
CA LYS A 105 5.52 1.01 4.00
C LYS A 105 4.56 2.19 4.19
N PRO A 106 4.97 3.29 4.84
CA PRO A 106 4.07 4.39 5.17
C PRO A 106 3.25 4.95 4.00
N SER A 107 3.85 5.10 2.80
CA SER A 107 3.15 5.60 1.62
C SER A 107 2.04 4.66 1.16
N GLU A 108 2.29 3.35 1.13
CA GLU A 108 1.29 2.35 0.74
C GLU A 108 0.14 2.27 1.74
N ILE A 109 0.46 2.35 3.05
CA ILE A 109 -0.56 2.41 4.10
C ILE A 109 -1.43 3.66 3.92
N ALA A 110 -0.81 4.82 3.68
CA ALA A 110 -1.50 6.09 3.52
C ALA A 110 -2.40 6.10 2.27
N SER A 111 -1.92 5.58 1.13
CA SER A 111 -2.69 5.55 -0.13
C SER A 111 -3.91 4.63 -0.07
N MET A 112 -3.83 3.51 0.67
CA MET A 112 -4.93 2.56 0.81
C MET A 112 -5.93 2.94 1.91
N GLN A 113 -5.53 3.71 2.91
CA GLN A 113 -6.35 4.01 4.08
C GLN A 113 -7.71 4.66 3.74
N PRO A 114 -7.80 5.68 2.85
CA PRO A 114 -9.08 6.29 2.50
C PRO A 114 -10.09 5.31 1.91
N VAL A 115 -9.62 4.33 1.14
CA VAL A 115 -10.49 3.28 0.57
C VAL A 115 -10.87 2.27 1.64
N ILE A 116 -9.92 1.85 2.49
CA ILE A 116 -10.18 0.95 3.62
C ILE A 116 -11.26 1.53 4.54
N ASP A 117 -11.22 2.84 4.79
CA ASP A 117 -12.18 3.49 5.70
C ASP A 117 -13.63 3.41 5.19
N VAL A 118 -13.85 3.45 3.88
CA VAL A 118 -15.20 3.53 3.30
C VAL A 118 -15.76 2.21 2.80
N VAL A 119 -14.93 1.21 2.49
CA VAL A 119 -15.43 -0.06 1.94
C VAL A 119 -16.32 -0.81 2.91
N SER A 120 -17.40 -1.41 2.39
CA SER A 120 -18.36 -2.25 3.10
C SER A 120 -19.03 -3.22 2.13
N GLY A 121 -19.81 -4.17 2.62
CA GLY A 121 -20.54 -5.13 1.78
C GLY A 121 -19.61 -6.09 1.03
N ASN A 122 -19.85 -6.26 -0.26
CA ASN A 122 -19.05 -7.11 -1.14
C ASN A 122 -17.98 -6.27 -1.85
N VAL A 123 -16.74 -6.59 -1.64
CA VAL A 123 -15.57 -5.86 -2.16
C VAL A 123 -14.87 -6.68 -3.22
N LEU A 124 -14.60 -6.07 -4.35
CA LEU A 124 -13.74 -6.62 -5.41
C LEU A 124 -12.39 -5.90 -5.38
N THR A 125 -11.28 -6.62 -5.44
CA THR A 125 -9.96 -6.01 -5.62
C THR A 125 -9.20 -6.67 -6.76
N PHE A 126 -8.50 -5.86 -7.52
CA PHE A 126 -7.62 -6.31 -8.60
C PHE A 126 -6.17 -6.08 -8.19
N GLY A 127 -5.37 -7.14 -8.30
CA GLY A 127 -4.03 -7.20 -7.74
C GLY A 127 -4.02 -7.73 -6.31
N LEU A 128 -3.05 -8.56 -6.03
CA LEU A 128 -2.91 -9.24 -4.74
C LEU A 128 -1.84 -8.59 -3.87
N GLY A 129 -0.69 -8.27 -4.49
CA GLY A 129 0.47 -7.76 -3.77
C GLY A 129 0.83 -8.60 -2.56
N LEU A 130 0.91 -7.97 -1.39
CA LEU A 130 1.07 -8.64 -0.10
C LEU A 130 -0.28 -8.95 0.58
N GLY A 131 -1.41 -8.55 0.00
CA GLY A 131 -2.74 -8.73 0.57
C GLY A 131 -3.07 -7.75 1.70
N TYR A 132 -2.37 -6.61 1.81
CA TYR A 132 -2.61 -5.61 2.85
C TYR A 132 -4.05 -5.07 2.81
N PHE A 133 -4.48 -4.56 1.64
CA PHE A 133 -5.86 -4.09 1.46
C PHE A 133 -6.87 -5.18 1.76
N THR A 134 -6.66 -6.38 1.22
CA THR A 134 -7.54 -7.55 1.42
C THR A 134 -7.68 -7.89 2.90
N PHE A 135 -6.57 -7.88 3.65
CA PHE A 135 -6.59 -8.10 5.09
C PHE A 135 -7.42 -7.03 5.80
N MET A 136 -7.06 -5.75 5.61
CA MET A 136 -7.70 -4.65 6.31
C MET A 136 -9.20 -4.57 6.00
N ALA A 137 -9.60 -4.79 4.75
CA ALA A 137 -11.01 -4.86 4.36
C ALA A 137 -11.72 -6.05 5.03
N SER A 138 -11.10 -7.24 5.07
CA SER A 138 -11.70 -8.43 5.67
C SER A 138 -11.93 -8.32 7.18
N GLU A 139 -11.14 -7.48 7.88
CA GLU A 139 -11.28 -7.25 9.33
C GLU A 139 -12.46 -6.35 9.68
N LYS A 140 -13.01 -5.60 8.71
CA LYS A 140 -14.19 -4.76 8.95
C LYS A 140 -15.45 -5.63 9.15
N GLN A 141 -16.29 -5.22 10.12
CA GLN A 141 -17.52 -5.94 10.44
C GLN A 141 -18.58 -5.82 9.33
N ASP A 142 -18.61 -4.69 8.66
CA ASP A 142 -19.54 -4.34 7.59
C ASP A 142 -19.11 -4.84 6.20
N VAL A 143 -17.91 -5.40 6.06
CA VAL A 143 -17.48 -6.13 4.86
C VAL A 143 -17.89 -7.59 4.95
N LEU A 144 -18.62 -8.05 3.94
CA LEU A 144 -19.18 -9.42 3.86
C LEU A 144 -18.22 -10.37 3.14
N HIS A 145 -17.71 -9.94 1.98
CA HIS A 145 -16.76 -10.70 1.15
C HIS A 145 -15.73 -9.79 0.51
N VAL A 146 -14.54 -10.34 0.29
CA VAL A 146 -13.46 -9.71 -0.48
C VAL A 146 -13.02 -10.69 -1.55
N ASP A 147 -13.36 -10.39 -2.80
CA ASP A 147 -12.93 -11.14 -3.96
C ASP A 147 -11.69 -10.49 -4.55
N VAL A 148 -10.62 -11.27 -4.67
CA VAL A 148 -9.32 -10.84 -5.17
C VAL A 148 -9.08 -11.46 -6.54
N VAL A 149 -8.87 -10.63 -7.56
CA VAL A 149 -8.52 -11.06 -8.92
C VAL A 149 -7.03 -10.86 -9.12
N GLU A 150 -6.30 -11.95 -9.34
CA GLU A 150 -4.86 -11.96 -9.60
C GLU A 150 -4.57 -12.87 -10.79
N ARG A 151 -3.66 -12.43 -11.68
CA ARG A 151 -3.32 -13.20 -12.89
C ARG A 151 -2.19 -14.20 -12.68
N ASP A 152 -1.27 -13.89 -11.79
CA ASP A 152 -0.05 -14.67 -11.61
C ASP A 152 -0.26 -15.83 -10.61
N GLU A 153 -0.09 -17.05 -11.10
CA GLU A 153 -0.33 -18.26 -10.31
C GLU A 153 0.67 -18.42 -9.16
N ASP A 154 1.92 -18.00 -9.35
CA ASP A 154 2.94 -18.12 -8.32
C ASP A 154 2.71 -17.10 -7.21
N ALA A 155 2.26 -15.88 -7.54
CA ALA A 155 1.82 -14.89 -6.55
C ALA A 155 0.62 -15.40 -5.75
N ILE A 156 -0.39 -15.98 -6.41
CA ILE A 156 -1.56 -16.59 -5.76
C ILE A 156 -1.12 -17.69 -4.81
N ARG A 157 -0.23 -18.58 -5.24
CA ARG A 157 0.24 -19.69 -4.41
C ARG A 157 1.02 -19.21 -3.19
N LEU A 158 1.95 -18.27 -3.38
CA LEU A 158 2.70 -17.68 -2.26
C LEU A 158 1.76 -17.08 -1.22
N PHE A 159 0.76 -16.33 -1.67
CA PHE A 159 -0.22 -15.72 -0.76
C PHE A 159 -1.09 -16.77 -0.07
N THR A 160 -1.66 -17.70 -0.83
CA THR A 160 -2.61 -18.69 -0.28
C THR A 160 -1.94 -19.73 0.61
N GLU A 161 -0.68 -20.05 0.37
CA GLU A 161 0.09 -21.00 1.18
C GLU A 161 0.65 -20.37 2.47
N HIS A 162 1.03 -19.08 2.43
CA HIS A 162 1.78 -18.46 3.53
C HIS A 162 1.07 -17.30 4.25
N ILE A 163 0.29 -16.50 3.54
CA ILE A 163 -0.29 -15.26 4.09
C ILE A 163 -1.75 -15.44 4.48
N LEU A 164 -2.60 -15.87 3.55
CA LEU A 164 -4.04 -16.04 3.76
C LEU A 164 -4.39 -16.95 4.96
N PRO A 165 -3.66 -18.06 5.26
CA PRO A 165 -3.96 -18.88 6.42
C PRO A 165 -3.90 -18.14 7.75
N GLN A 166 -3.16 -17.04 7.83
CA GLN A 166 -2.97 -16.22 9.02
C GLN A 166 -4.07 -15.14 9.20
N PHE A 167 -4.93 -14.93 8.18
CA PHE A 167 -6.05 -13.97 8.30
C PHE A 167 -7.10 -14.48 9.29
N PRO A 168 -7.47 -13.71 10.33
CA PRO A 168 -8.56 -14.07 11.23
C PRO A 168 -9.87 -14.29 10.49
N ASN A 169 -10.17 -13.44 9.52
CA ASN A 169 -11.39 -13.45 8.72
C ASN A 169 -11.18 -14.02 7.30
N LYS A 170 -10.25 -14.98 7.12
CA LYS A 170 -9.98 -15.62 5.81
C LYS A 170 -11.19 -16.22 5.11
N HIS A 171 -12.24 -16.56 5.86
CA HIS A 171 -13.47 -17.09 5.30
C HIS A 171 -14.24 -16.09 4.44
N LYS A 172 -13.96 -14.77 4.60
CA LYS A 172 -14.51 -13.72 3.75
C LYS A 172 -13.73 -13.55 2.44
N VAL A 173 -12.52 -14.12 2.32
CA VAL A 173 -11.60 -13.86 1.20
C VAL A 173 -11.67 -14.99 0.18
N ARG A 174 -11.84 -14.63 -1.09
CA ARG A 174 -11.74 -15.54 -2.22
C ARG A 174 -10.76 -15.00 -3.25
N VAL A 175 -9.75 -15.79 -3.58
CA VAL A 175 -8.76 -15.45 -4.63
C VAL A 175 -9.15 -16.16 -5.92
N MET A 176 -9.21 -15.39 -7.00
CA MET A 176 -9.59 -15.86 -8.34
C MET A 176 -8.45 -15.59 -9.32
N LYS A 177 -8.01 -16.65 -10.00
CA LYS A 177 -7.02 -16.52 -11.07
C LYS A 177 -7.69 -16.02 -12.33
N SER A 178 -7.45 -14.76 -12.68
CA SER A 178 -7.88 -14.16 -13.94
C SER A 178 -7.05 -12.93 -14.24
N ASP A 179 -6.90 -12.59 -15.51
CA ASP A 179 -6.55 -11.24 -15.92
C ASP A 179 -7.67 -10.27 -15.56
N ALA A 180 -7.33 -9.05 -15.12
CA ALA A 180 -8.29 -8.04 -14.66
C ALA A 180 -9.24 -7.59 -15.78
N TYR A 181 -8.71 -7.35 -16.99
CA TYR A 181 -9.52 -6.93 -18.14
C TYR A 181 -10.44 -8.05 -18.62
N ASP A 182 -9.94 -9.28 -18.65
CA ASP A 182 -10.75 -10.45 -18.98
C ASP A 182 -11.86 -10.67 -17.94
N PHE A 183 -11.57 -10.42 -16.68
CA PHE A 183 -12.57 -10.51 -15.61
C PHE A 183 -13.65 -9.44 -15.78
N MET A 184 -13.26 -8.17 -15.92
CA MET A 184 -14.20 -7.06 -16.10
C MET A 184 -15.05 -7.21 -17.36
N THR A 185 -14.47 -7.68 -18.47
CA THR A 185 -15.18 -7.91 -19.73
C THR A 185 -16.25 -8.99 -19.59
N ARG A 186 -16.03 -9.99 -18.74
CA ARG A 186 -17.00 -11.05 -18.45
C ARG A 186 -18.06 -10.67 -17.45
N MET A 187 -17.84 -9.59 -16.69
CA MET A 187 -18.85 -9.03 -15.81
C MET A 187 -19.95 -8.37 -16.66
N THR A 188 -21.11 -8.98 -16.73
CA THR A 188 -22.30 -8.46 -17.43
C THR A 188 -23.37 -8.08 -16.44
N GLY A 189 -24.20 -7.09 -16.76
CA GLY A 189 -25.38 -6.62 -16.05
C GLY A 189 -25.55 -7.04 -14.59
N ASP A 190 -26.17 -8.18 -14.35
CA ASP A 190 -26.45 -8.71 -13.00
C ASP A 190 -25.18 -8.99 -12.17
N SER A 191 -24.01 -9.17 -12.82
CA SER A 191 -22.75 -9.39 -12.12
C SER A 191 -22.10 -8.09 -11.65
N GLN A 192 -22.43 -6.94 -12.27
CA GLN A 192 -21.91 -5.64 -11.85
C GLN A 192 -22.53 -5.21 -10.52
N ASP A 193 -23.76 -5.57 -10.27
CA ASP A 193 -24.47 -5.30 -9.01
C ASP A 193 -24.04 -6.26 -7.87
N ALA A 194 -23.11 -7.19 -8.12
CA ALA A 194 -22.62 -8.12 -7.11
C ALA A 194 -21.65 -7.51 -6.11
N TYR A 195 -21.04 -6.37 -6.45
CA TYR A 195 -20.03 -5.70 -5.62
C TYR A 195 -20.46 -4.26 -5.30
N ASP A 196 -20.25 -3.89 -4.04
CA ASP A 196 -20.51 -2.54 -3.55
C ASP A 196 -19.30 -1.62 -3.80
N TYR A 197 -18.09 -2.18 -3.82
CA TYR A 197 -16.84 -1.47 -4.05
C TYR A 197 -15.89 -2.26 -4.93
N ALA A 198 -15.10 -1.56 -5.75
CA ALA A 198 -13.98 -2.12 -6.49
C ALA A 198 -12.71 -1.30 -6.23
N PHE A 199 -11.63 -1.97 -5.86
CA PHE A 199 -10.29 -1.38 -5.68
C PHE A 199 -9.34 -1.95 -6.72
N MET A 200 -8.63 -1.07 -7.44
CA MET A 200 -7.69 -1.47 -8.50
C MET A 200 -6.27 -1.09 -8.11
N ASP A 201 -5.42 -2.11 -7.97
CA ASP A 201 -4.00 -1.99 -7.70
C ASP A 201 -3.23 -2.92 -8.65
N LEU A 202 -3.14 -2.51 -9.92
CA LEU A 202 -2.65 -3.33 -11.03
C LEU A 202 -1.26 -2.96 -11.51
N TRP A 203 -0.75 -1.79 -11.13
CA TRP A 203 0.51 -1.25 -11.63
C TRP A 203 1.55 -1.14 -10.53
N HIS A 204 2.77 -1.35 -10.93
CA HIS A 204 3.94 -1.29 -10.07
C HIS A 204 4.33 0.16 -9.74
N ASP A 205 4.21 1.07 -10.74
CA ASP A 205 4.45 2.50 -10.59
C ASP A 205 3.60 3.31 -11.58
N THR A 206 3.65 4.64 -11.45
CA THR A 206 2.87 5.55 -12.29
C THR A 206 3.22 5.46 -13.80
N ALA A 207 4.39 4.96 -14.16
CA ALA A 207 4.80 4.78 -15.55
C ALA A 207 4.09 3.60 -16.21
N ASP A 208 3.81 2.54 -15.46
CA ASP A 208 3.08 1.36 -15.96
C ASP A 208 1.62 1.72 -16.33
N GLY A 209 1.05 2.72 -15.66
CA GLY A 209 -0.31 3.20 -15.93
C GLY A 209 -0.48 3.90 -17.27
N LEU A 210 0.56 4.50 -17.81
CA LEU A 210 0.48 5.25 -19.08
C LEU A 210 0.15 4.36 -20.28
N GLU A 211 0.65 3.13 -20.34
CA GLU A 211 0.35 2.18 -21.41
C GLU A 211 -1.08 1.63 -21.35
N LEU A 212 -1.74 1.75 -20.20
CA LEU A 212 -3.09 1.25 -19.99
C LEU A 212 -4.17 2.31 -20.24
N TYR A 213 -3.79 3.59 -20.33
CA TYR A 213 -4.68 4.71 -20.61
C TYR A 213 -4.62 5.21 -22.05
N LEU A 214 -3.71 4.69 -22.88
CA LEU A 214 -3.56 5.02 -24.31
C LEU A 214 -4.08 3.90 -25.20
#